data_97e6fc430cb7e77499b87e5129e54519
#
_entry.id   97e6fc430cb7e77499b87e5129e54519
#
_cell.length_a   1.000
_cell.length_b   1.000
_cell.length_c   1.000
_cell.angle_alpha   90.00
_cell.angle_beta   90.00
_cell.angle_gamma   90.00
#
_symmetry.space_group_name_H-M   'P 1'
#
loop_
_entity.id
_entity.type
_entity.pdbx_description
1 polymer ?
#
loop_
_entity_poly.entity_id
_entity_poly.type
_entity_poly.pdbx_seq_one_letter_code
_entity_poly.pdbx_strand_id
1 'polypeptide(L)'
;MLISSDKERKGRNSEKMAQLLNFLKEETYSDFDTLKQLFKYKAHQPLYLLLDKLEGMGLIQKYVFVSRLGSLTLWGITQDGIAVVLSPEDKIFPARFEPAKLKGWSLDHHLDNQLVHL
;
A
#
# COMPACT_ATOMS: atom_id res chain seq x y z
N MET A 1 -21.60 1.46 25.76
CA MET A 1 -21.45 0.29 24.90
C MET A 1 -21.12 0.64 23.45
N LEU A 2 -21.87 1.54 22.83
CA LEU A 2 -21.58 1.99 21.46
C LEU A 2 -20.21 2.66 21.33
N ILE A 3 -19.79 3.39 22.34
CA ILE A 3 -18.51 4.12 22.35
C ILE A 3 -17.31 3.16 22.33
N SER A 4 -17.37 2.02 23.05
CA SER A 4 -16.25 1.08 23.03
C SER A 4 -16.15 0.31 21.72
N SER A 5 -17.28 0.01 21.06
CA SER A 5 -17.27 -0.58 19.70
C SER A 5 -16.62 0.34 18.68
N ASP A 6 -16.90 1.65 18.76
CA ASP A 6 -16.32 2.62 17.84
C ASP A 6 -14.81 2.75 18.06
N LYS A 7 -14.35 2.72 19.31
CA LYS A 7 -12.92 2.75 19.62
C LYS A 7 -12.20 1.51 19.08
N GLU A 8 -12.81 0.34 19.23
CA GLU A 8 -12.25 -0.91 18.70
C GLU A 8 -12.15 -0.88 17.18
N ARG A 9 -13.18 -0.38 16.49
CA ARG A 9 -13.17 -0.25 15.04
C ARG A 9 -12.09 0.71 14.58
N LYS A 10 -11.96 1.86 15.23
CA LYS A 10 -10.91 2.84 14.92
C LYS A 10 -9.52 2.26 15.15
N GLY A 11 -9.34 1.49 16.23
CA GLY A 11 -8.09 0.82 16.52
C GLY A 11 -7.69 -0.18 15.44
N ARG A 12 -8.64 -1.02 15.00
CA ARG A 12 -8.40 -2.00 13.93
C ARG A 12 -8.06 -1.33 12.60
N ASN A 13 -8.77 -0.25 12.26
CA ASN A 13 -8.48 0.50 11.05
C ASN A 13 -7.10 1.13 11.11
N SER A 14 -6.72 1.68 12.25
CA SER A 14 -5.38 2.26 12.44
C SER A 14 -4.28 1.21 12.29
N GLU A 15 -4.48 0.01 12.82
CA GLU A 15 -3.53 -1.09 12.68
C GLU A 15 -3.38 -1.51 11.22
N LYS A 16 -4.48 -1.64 10.50
CA LYS A 16 -4.47 -2.01 9.07
C LYS A 16 -3.82 -0.93 8.22
N MET A 17 -4.10 0.34 8.51
CA MET A 17 -3.47 1.46 7.83
C MET A 17 -1.96 1.46 8.06
N ALA A 18 -1.52 1.27 9.30
CA ALA A 18 -0.11 1.19 9.63
C ALA A 18 0.56 -0.01 8.95
N GLN A 19 -0.10 -1.16 8.93
CA GLN A 19 0.42 -2.36 8.27
C GLN A 19 0.63 -2.12 6.78
N LEU A 20 -0.36 -1.51 6.11
CA LEU A 20 -0.25 -1.21 4.69
C LEU A 20 0.86 -0.21 4.41
N LEU A 21 0.94 0.88 5.20
CA LEU A 21 1.96 1.89 5.03
C LEU A 21 3.36 1.34 5.30
N ASN A 22 3.53 0.48 6.32
CA ASN A 22 4.81 -0.16 6.58
C ASN A 22 5.22 -1.10 5.45
N PHE A 23 4.28 -1.84 4.89
CA PHE A 23 4.56 -2.70 3.74
C PHE A 23 5.02 -1.86 2.54
N LEU A 24 4.30 -0.79 2.22
CA LEU A 24 4.65 0.08 1.10
C LEU A 24 5.91 0.92 1.39
N LYS A 25 6.23 1.19 2.65
CA LYS A 25 7.50 1.84 3.01
C LYS A 25 8.68 0.98 2.55
N GLU A 26 8.59 -0.32 2.71
CA GLU A 26 9.66 -1.23 2.32
C GLU A 26 9.64 -1.57 0.83
N GLU A 27 8.45 -1.76 0.26
CA GLU A 27 8.27 -2.22 -1.12
C GLU A 27 8.09 -1.08 -2.12
N THR A 28 7.79 0.12 -1.67
CA THR A 28 7.54 1.33 -2.44
C THR A 28 6.16 1.35 -3.11
N TYR A 29 5.78 0.29 -3.81
CA TYR A 29 4.47 0.15 -4.48
C TYR A 29 4.06 -1.32 -4.56
N SER A 30 2.76 -1.55 -4.81
CA SER A 30 2.22 -2.90 -4.99
C SER A 30 0.92 -2.85 -5.79
N ASP A 31 0.50 -4.02 -6.31
CA ASP A 31 -0.78 -4.16 -6.97
C ASP A 31 -1.87 -4.60 -5.99
N PHE A 32 -3.12 -4.62 -6.46
CA PHE A 32 -4.26 -4.95 -5.62
C PHE A 32 -4.20 -6.40 -5.11
N ASP A 33 -3.88 -7.34 -5.99
CA ASP A 33 -3.87 -8.75 -5.63
C ASP A 33 -2.84 -9.07 -4.55
N THR A 34 -1.65 -8.46 -4.64
CA THR A 34 -0.60 -8.61 -3.64
C THR A 34 -1.06 -8.05 -2.28
N LEU A 35 -1.66 -6.87 -2.27
CA LEU A 35 -2.16 -6.25 -1.04
C LEU A 35 -3.31 -7.06 -0.45
N LYS A 36 -4.17 -7.63 -1.29
CA LYS A 36 -5.24 -8.51 -0.83
C LYS A 36 -4.70 -9.73 -0.13
N GLN A 37 -3.63 -10.33 -0.65
CA GLN A 37 -2.97 -11.47 -0.02
C GLN A 37 -2.27 -11.08 1.28
N LEU A 38 -1.67 -9.90 1.34
CA LEU A 38 -1.03 -9.39 2.56
C LEU A 38 -2.01 -9.40 3.74
N PHE A 39 -3.23 -8.93 3.49
CA PHE A 39 -4.28 -8.86 4.52
C PHE A 39 -5.12 -10.14 4.62
N LYS A 40 -4.92 -11.09 3.70
CA LYS A 40 -5.69 -12.34 3.62
C LYS A 40 -7.19 -12.08 3.48
N TYR A 41 -7.56 -11.01 2.78
CA TYR A 41 -8.96 -10.70 2.53
C TYR A 41 -9.56 -11.65 1.50
N LYS A 42 -10.77 -12.13 1.79
CA LYS A 42 -11.53 -12.96 0.85
C LYS A 42 -12.33 -12.10 -0.12
N ALA A 43 -12.71 -10.89 0.27
CA ALA A 43 -13.46 -9.95 -0.55
C ALA A 43 -12.60 -8.75 -0.93
N HIS A 44 -12.95 -8.07 -2.04
CA HIS A 44 -12.21 -6.90 -2.52
C HIS A 44 -12.58 -5.63 -1.76
N GLN A 45 -13.84 -5.49 -1.33
CA GLN A 45 -14.37 -4.24 -0.81
C GLN A 45 -13.63 -3.67 0.41
N PRO A 46 -13.28 -4.48 1.44
CA PRO A 46 -12.55 -3.94 2.59
C PRO A 46 -11.22 -3.30 2.22
N LEU A 47 -10.52 -3.88 1.25
CA LEU A 47 -9.25 -3.34 0.78
C LEU A 47 -9.45 -2.05 0.00
N TYR A 48 -10.44 -1.98 -0.88
CA TYR A 48 -10.76 -0.74 -1.60
C TYR A 48 -11.08 0.40 -0.66
N LEU A 49 -11.86 0.14 0.40
CA LEU A 49 -12.19 1.17 1.39
C LEU A 49 -10.94 1.68 2.10
N LEU A 50 -10.03 0.78 2.45
CA LEU A 50 -8.77 1.13 3.10
C LEU A 50 -7.88 1.96 2.17
N LEU A 51 -7.75 1.54 0.92
CA LEU A 51 -6.94 2.24 -0.08
C LEU A 51 -7.51 3.63 -0.39
N ASP A 52 -8.83 3.74 -0.57
CA ASP A 52 -9.49 5.02 -0.84
C ASP A 52 -9.27 6.00 0.33
N LYS A 53 -9.35 5.51 1.55
CA LYS A 53 -9.13 6.33 2.74
C LYS A 53 -7.71 6.86 2.80
N LEU A 54 -6.72 6.00 2.58
CA LEU A 54 -5.31 6.40 2.61
C LEU A 54 -4.96 7.34 1.45
N GLU A 55 -5.53 7.11 0.27
CA GLU A 55 -5.36 8.00 -0.87
C GLU A 55 -5.96 9.37 -0.59
N GLY A 56 -7.15 9.41 0.00
CA GLY A 56 -7.81 10.66 0.39
C GLY A 56 -7.02 11.45 1.43
N MET A 57 -6.23 10.78 2.26
CA MET A 57 -5.35 11.41 3.23
C MET A 57 -4.01 11.84 2.64
N GLY A 58 -3.73 11.51 1.37
CA GLY A 58 -2.49 11.85 0.71
C GLY A 58 -1.29 10.99 1.11
N LEU A 59 -1.54 9.85 1.77
CA LEU A 59 -0.48 8.96 2.27
C LEU A 59 -0.04 7.93 1.24
N ILE A 60 -0.91 7.60 0.29
CA ILE A 60 -0.60 6.75 -0.86
C ILE A 60 -1.12 7.41 -2.12
N GLN A 61 -0.64 6.95 -3.27
CA GLN A 61 -1.13 7.40 -4.56
C GLN A 61 -1.40 6.20 -5.45
N LYS A 62 -2.41 6.34 -6.30
CA LYS A 62 -2.83 5.34 -7.25
C LYS A 62 -2.31 5.70 -8.64
N TYR A 63 -1.81 4.72 -9.36
CA TYR A 63 -1.32 4.91 -10.73
C TYR A 63 -1.73 3.73 -11.59
N VAL A 64 -2.22 4.00 -12.80
CA VAL A 64 -2.57 2.96 -13.77
C VAL A 64 -1.45 2.86 -14.79
N PHE A 65 -0.75 1.73 -14.76
CA PHE A 65 0.31 1.43 -15.71
C PHE A 65 -0.32 0.72 -16.93
N VAL A 66 -0.19 1.33 -18.10
CA VAL A 66 -0.76 0.79 -19.34
C VAL A 66 0.36 0.22 -20.21
N SER A 67 0.22 -1.05 -20.60
CA SER A 67 1.15 -1.74 -21.46
C SER A 67 0.40 -2.41 -22.60
N ARG A 68 1.15 -3.05 -23.51
CA ARG A 68 0.56 -3.80 -24.63
C ARG A 68 -0.32 -4.96 -24.17
N LEU A 69 -0.06 -5.47 -22.96
CA LEU A 69 -0.76 -6.64 -22.42
C LEU A 69 -1.97 -6.24 -21.57
N GLY A 70 -2.26 -4.95 -21.42
CA GLY A 70 -3.38 -4.46 -20.64
C GLY A 70 -2.97 -3.38 -19.67
N SER A 71 -3.83 -3.09 -18.69
CA SER A 71 -3.57 -2.09 -17.67
C SER A 71 -3.41 -2.73 -16.30
N LEU A 72 -2.53 -2.16 -15.47
CA LEU A 72 -2.26 -2.61 -14.11
C LEU A 72 -2.36 -1.41 -13.19
N THR A 73 -3.22 -1.50 -12.17
CA THR A 73 -3.36 -0.44 -11.16
C THR A 73 -2.41 -0.70 -10.01
N LEU A 74 -1.63 0.32 -9.66
CA LEU A 74 -0.66 0.26 -8.58
C LEU A 74 -1.00 1.28 -7.51
N TRP A 75 -0.69 0.94 -6.27
CA TRP A 75 -0.72 1.86 -5.13
C TRP A 75 0.68 1.97 -4.57
N GLY A 76 1.15 3.19 -4.38
CA GLY A 76 2.50 3.44 -3.87
C GLY A 76 2.47 4.46 -2.75
N ILE A 77 3.52 4.43 -1.93
CA ILE A 77 3.62 5.32 -0.77
C ILE A 77 4.12 6.71 -1.20
N THR A 78 3.52 7.75 -0.63
CA THR A 78 3.95 9.13 -0.83
C THR A 78 4.99 9.51 0.24
N GLN A 79 5.61 10.67 0.07
CA GLN A 79 6.52 11.20 1.09
C GLN A 79 5.81 11.39 2.43
N ASP A 80 4.57 11.87 2.41
CA ASP A 80 3.76 12.03 3.63
C ASP A 80 3.45 10.69 4.27
N GLY A 81 3.15 9.66 3.46
CA GLY A 81 2.92 8.31 3.96
C GLY A 81 4.15 7.72 4.64
N ILE A 82 5.33 7.94 4.07
CA ILE A 82 6.60 7.51 4.67
C ILE A 82 6.78 8.19 6.03
N ALA A 83 6.52 9.49 6.11
CA ALA A 83 6.69 10.25 7.35
C ALA A 83 5.83 9.72 8.50
N VAL A 84 4.63 9.21 8.18
CA VAL A 84 3.71 8.66 9.19
C VAL A 84 4.28 7.39 9.83
N VAL A 85 4.99 6.55 9.06
CA VAL A 85 5.49 5.25 9.54
C VAL A 85 7.01 5.18 9.64
N LEU A 86 7.67 6.33 9.54
CA LEU A 86 9.13 6.40 9.66
C LEU A 86 9.55 5.96 11.07
N SER A 87 10.50 5.03 11.14
CA SER A 87 11.01 4.48 12.38
C SER A 87 12.41 5.03 12.67
N PRO A 88 12.79 5.20 13.96
CA PRO A 88 14.18 5.55 14.30
C PRO A 88 15.21 4.54 13.78
N GLU A 89 14.77 3.32 13.46
CA GLU A 89 15.62 2.27 12.89
C GLU A 89 15.91 2.51 11.40
N ASP A 90 15.12 3.34 10.73
CA ASP A 90 15.33 3.67 9.32
C ASP A 90 16.51 4.63 9.19
N LYS A 91 17.68 4.08 8.85
CA LYS A 91 18.91 4.86 8.72
C LYS A 91 18.92 5.78 7.50
N ILE A 92 18.20 5.38 6.45
CA ILE A 92 18.06 6.12 5.20
C ILE A 92 16.57 6.36 5.00
N PHE A 93 16.18 7.57 4.55
CA PHE A 93 14.79 7.88 4.27
C PHE A 93 14.30 6.98 3.12
N PRO A 94 13.22 6.19 3.33
CA PRO A 94 12.75 5.27 2.30
C PRO A 94 12.32 5.98 1.02
N ALA A 95 12.43 5.29 -0.11
CA ALA A 95 12.05 5.84 -1.40
C ALA A 95 10.53 5.94 -1.53
N ARG A 96 10.05 7.11 -1.99
CA ARG A 96 8.65 7.28 -2.35
C ARG A 96 8.36 6.65 -3.71
N PHE A 97 7.08 6.37 -3.95
CA PHE A 97 6.64 5.88 -5.25
C PHE A 97 6.76 6.98 -6.30
N GLU A 98 7.46 6.69 -7.39
CA GLU A 98 7.64 7.60 -8.52
C GLU A 98 7.21 6.87 -9.80
N PRO A 99 5.94 7.05 -10.25
CA PRO A 99 5.44 6.32 -11.41
C PRO A 99 6.26 6.52 -12.69
N ALA A 100 6.87 7.68 -12.86
CA ALA A 100 7.67 8.00 -14.04
C ALA A 100 8.91 7.11 -14.17
N LYS A 101 9.36 6.48 -13.09
CA LYS A 101 10.51 5.59 -13.08
C LYS A 101 10.17 4.13 -13.37
N LEU A 102 8.87 3.81 -13.52
CA LEU A 102 8.45 2.44 -13.76
C LEU A 102 8.75 2.02 -15.20
N LYS A 103 9.34 0.82 -15.32
CA LYS A 103 9.52 0.12 -16.59
C LYS A 103 8.83 -1.23 -16.46
N GLY A 104 8.15 -1.67 -17.53
CA GLY A 104 7.35 -2.90 -17.48
C GLY A 104 8.08 -4.12 -16.95
N TRP A 105 9.32 -4.34 -17.39
CA TRP A 105 10.13 -5.47 -16.94
C TRP A 105 10.45 -5.40 -15.45
N SER A 106 10.88 -4.23 -14.98
CA SER A 106 11.20 -4.02 -13.56
C SER A 106 9.98 -4.16 -12.67
N LEU A 107 8.82 -3.72 -13.16
CA LEU A 107 7.56 -3.82 -12.45
C LEU A 107 7.15 -5.28 -12.22
N ASP A 108 7.15 -6.09 -13.30
CA ASP A 108 6.76 -7.49 -13.21
C ASP A 108 7.67 -8.24 -12.22
N HIS A 109 8.96 -8.00 -12.30
CA HIS A 109 9.95 -8.62 -11.40
C HIS A 109 9.73 -8.23 -9.94
N HIS A 110 9.44 -6.94 -9.69
CA HIS A 110 9.18 -6.43 -8.35
C HIS A 110 7.92 -7.06 -7.73
N LEU A 111 6.84 -7.15 -8.49
CA LEU A 111 5.58 -7.74 -8.03
C LEU A 111 5.73 -9.24 -7.78
N ASP A 112 6.44 -9.97 -8.64
CA ASP A 112 6.72 -11.38 -8.44
C ASP A 112 7.50 -11.61 -7.13
N ASN A 113 8.49 -10.77 -6.85
CA ASN A 113 9.25 -10.85 -5.61
C ASN A 113 8.36 -10.60 -4.39
N GLN A 114 7.41 -9.66 -4.47
CA GLN A 114 6.48 -9.40 -3.36
C GLN A 114 5.65 -10.64 -3.04
N LEU A 115 5.13 -11.33 -4.07
CA LEU A 115 4.32 -12.53 -3.88
C LEU A 115 5.12 -13.66 -3.23
N VAL A 116 6.40 -13.81 -3.57
CA VAL A 116 7.26 -14.84 -2.98
C VAL A 116 7.50 -14.58 -1.49
N HIS A 117 7.57 -13.31 -1.07
CA HIS A 117 7.89 -12.95 0.30
C HIS A 117 6.67 -12.77 1.21
N LEU A 118 5.46 -12.89 0.68
CA LEU A 118 4.24 -12.87 1.47
C LEU A 118 4.00 -14.19 2.17
#